data_4b4bdae818012415a961fc779bf285ca
#
_entry.id   4b4bdae818012415a961fc779bf285ca
#
_cell.length_a   1.000
_cell.length_b   1.000
_cell.length_c   1.000
_cell.angle_alpha   90.00
_cell.angle_beta   90.00
_cell.angle_gamma   90.00
#
_symmetry.space_group_name_H-M   'P 1'
#
loop_
_entity.id
_entity.type
_entity.pdbx_description
1 polymer ?
#
loop_
_entity_poly.entity_id
_entity_poly.type
_entity_poly.pdbx_seq_one_letter_code
_entity_poly.pdbx_strand_id
1 'polypeptide(L)'
;MGANGMVSSAHPLASAVGVRVLADGGNAFDAAVATAVTLNVVEPYMSGVGGVGVALAYVAKEGRIRALNFSGRAPKAAEPDRFTDESKQFSTLASLVPGNLDGWLTLHQRYGSLDVRRLFQPAI
;
A
#
# COMPACT_ATOMS: atom_id res chain seq x y z
N MET A 1 -18.98 1.68 -15.68
CA MET A 1 -17.63 1.28 -16.15
C MET A 1 -16.87 2.57 -16.48
N GLY A 2 -15.62 2.70 -15.99
CA GLY A 2 -14.76 3.83 -16.35
C GLY A 2 -14.14 3.59 -17.72
N ALA A 3 -14.29 4.54 -18.66
CA ALA A 3 -13.76 4.39 -20.01
C ALA A 3 -12.22 4.37 -20.07
N ASN A 4 -11.56 5.13 -19.20
CA ASN A 4 -10.11 5.33 -19.21
C ASN A 4 -9.40 4.78 -17.95
N GLY A 5 -10.14 4.28 -16.99
CA GLY A 5 -9.63 3.74 -15.74
C GLY A 5 -10.66 3.83 -14.61
N MET A 6 -10.38 3.15 -13.53
CA MET A 6 -11.23 3.14 -12.35
C MET A 6 -10.37 2.93 -11.09
N VAL A 7 -10.72 3.61 -10.01
CA VAL A 7 -10.11 3.43 -8.69
C VAL A 7 -11.21 3.20 -7.67
N SER A 8 -11.02 2.20 -6.82
CA SER A 8 -11.89 1.93 -5.68
C SER A 8 -11.05 1.73 -4.42
N SER A 9 -11.44 2.34 -3.33
CA SER A 9 -10.81 2.21 -2.02
C SER A 9 -11.83 2.36 -0.90
N ALA A 10 -11.42 2.11 0.34
CA ALA A 10 -12.27 2.22 1.51
C ALA A 10 -12.73 3.66 1.81
N HIS A 11 -12.00 4.68 1.33
CA HIS A 11 -12.34 6.08 1.56
C HIS A 11 -12.46 6.88 0.24
N PRO A 12 -13.53 7.69 0.05
CA PRO A 12 -13.76 8.40 -1.21
C PRO A 12 -12.67 9.40 -1.57
N LEU A 13 -12.05 10.07 -0.59
CA LEU A 13 -10.93 10.98 -0.85
C LEU A 13 -9.72 10.25 -1.42
N ALA A 14 -9.40 9.06 -0.94
CA ALA A 14 -8.32 8.25 -1.47
C ALA A 14 -8.61 7.78 -2.90
N SER A 15 -9.85 7.36 -3.17
CA SER A 15 -10.27 7.02 -4.54
C SER A 15 -10.19 8.22 -5.48
N ALA A 16 -10.59 9.42 -5.03
CA ALA A 16 -10.50 10.64 -5.82
C ALA A 16 -9.05 11.01 -6.17
N VAL A 17 -8.11 10.84 -5.23
CA VAL A 17 -6.68 11.04 -5.49
C VAL A 17 -6.18 10.07 -6.57
N GLY A 18 -6.50 8.79 -6.46
CA GLY A 18 -6.11 7.80 -7.48
C GLY A 18 -6.66 8.11 -8.87
N VAL A 19 -7.94 8.51 -8.97
CA VAL A 19 -8.56 8.94 -10.24
C VAL A 19 -7.85 10.17 -10.80
N ARG A 20 -7.50 11.14 -9.96
CA ARG A 20 -6.76 12.34 -10.39
C ARG A 20 -5.38 11.97 -10.93
N VAL A 21 -4.66 11.07 -10.27
CA VAL A 21 -3.35 10.58 -10.74
C VAL A 21 -3.46 9.95 -12.14
N LEU A 22 -4.51 9.15 -12.39
CA LEU A 22 -4.77 8.61 -13.73
C LEU A 22 -5.07 9.71 -14.76
N ALA A 23 -5.89 10.70 -14.40
CA ALA A 23 -6.22 11.82 -15.26
C ALA A 23 -5.00 12.70 -15.59
N ASP A 24 -4.06 12.81 -14.67
CA ASP A 24 -2.80 13.55 -14.82
C ASP A 24 -1.72 12.77 -15.60
N GLY A 25 -2.06 11.61 -16.17
CA GLY A 25 -1.18 10.80 -17.01
C GLY A 25 -0.36 9.75 -16.27
N GLY A 26 -0.61 9.53 -14.97
CA GLY A 26 -0.06 8.42 -14.22
C GLY A 26 -0.66 7.08 -14.64
N ASN A 27 0.06 6.01 -14.37
CA ASN A 27 -0.42 4.66 -14.63
C ASN A 27 -1.14 4.06 -13.40
N ALA A 28 -1.62 2.82 -13.52
CA ALA A 28 -2.34 2.14 -12.45
C ALA A 28 -1.48 1.93 -11.17
N PHE A 29 -0.17 1.78 -11.32
CA PHE A 29 0.75 1.64 -10.18
C PHE A 29 0.92 2.96 -9.43
N ASP A 30 1.04 4.08 -10.16
CA ASP A 30 1.08 5.41 -9.57
C ASP A 30 -0.22 5.71 -8.81
N ALA A 31 -1.37 5.41 -9.43
CA ALA A 31 -2.67 5.59 -8.81
C ALA A 31 -2.84 4.72 -7.54
N ALA A 32 -2.38 3.46 -7.58
CA ALA A 32 -2.44 2.57 -6.43
C ALA A 32 -1.59 3.08 -5.26
N VAL A 33 -0.37 3.56 -5.53
CA VAL A 33 0.51 4.12 -4.50
C VAL A 33 -0.09 5.39 -3.90
N ALA A 34 -0.54 6.34 -4.72
CA ALA A 34 -1.14 7.58 -4.22
C ALA A 34 -2.41 7.33 -3.40
N THR A 35 -3.25 6.38 -3.84
CA THR A 35 -4.45 5.95 -3.09
C THR A 35 -4.06 5.35 -1.74
N ALA A 36 -3.09 4.44 -1.71
CA ALA A 36 -2.63 3.78 -0.49
C ALA A 36 -2.04 4.78 0.51
N VAL A 37 -1.21 5.71 0.06
CA VAL A 37 -0.63 6.77 0.91
C VAL A 37 -1.73 7.67 1.47
N THR A 38 -2.72 8.04 0.66
CA THR A 38 -3.85 8.88 1.12
C THR A 38 -4.68 8.15 2.17
N LEU A 39 -4.91 6.83 2.04
CA LEU A 39 -5.63 6.03 3.05
C LEU A 39 -4.98 6.10 4.43
N ASN A 40 -3.64 6.22 4.51
CA ASN A 40 -2.96 6.35 5.81
C ASN A 40 -3.33 7.63 6.57
N VAL A 41 -3.80 8.65 5.87
CA VAL A 41 -4.22 9.92 6.47
C VAL A 41 -5.71 9.92 6.77
N VAL A 42 -6.52 9.42 5.82
CA VAL A 42 -8.00 9.51 5.93
C VAL A 42 -8.64 8.31 6.65
N GLU A 43 -7.89 7.22 6.81
CA GLU A 43 -8.34 6.00 7.48
C GLU A 43 -7.21 5.36 8.32
N PRO A 44 -6.60 6.12 9.26
CA PRO A 44 -5.37 5.70 9.94
C PRO A 44 -5.52 4.47 10.83
N TYR A 45 -6.74 4.15 11.27
CA TYR A 45 -7.03 2.99 12.11
C TYR A 45 -7.02 1.65 11.35
N MET A 46 -7.17 1.68 10.01
CA MET A 46 -7.13 0.47 9.16
C MET A 46 -5.91 0.44 8.25
N SER A 47 -5.34 1.60 7.94
CA SER A 47 -4.20 1.72 7.04
C SER A 47 -3.15 2.65 7.63
N GLY A 48 -1.90 2.24 7.66
CA GLY A 48 -0.82 3.03 8.26
C GLY A 48 0.53 2.79 7.61
N VAL A 49 1.42 3.80 7.69
CA VAL A 49 2.81 3.70 7.19
C VAL A 49 3.55 2.54 7.85
N GLY A 50 3.28 2.31 9.14
CA GLY A 50 3.82 1.18 9.90
C GLY A 50 3.11 -0.16 9.64
N GLY A 51 2.17 -0.21 8.71
CA GLY A 51 1.40 -1.41 8.38
C GLY A 51 2.15 -2.39 7.49
N VAL A 52 1.38 -3.33 6.97
CA VAL A 52 1.82 -4.44 6.13
C VAL A 52 0.83 -4.64 4.98
N GLY A 53 1.21 -5.36 3.96
CA GLY A 53 0.30 -5.61 2.85
C GLY A 53 0.81 -6.59 1.80
N VAL A 54 -0.06 -6.82 0.83
CA VAL A 54 0.22 -7.61 -0.37
C VAL A 54 -0.36 -6.88 -1.57
N ALA A 55 0.35 -6.85 -2.67
CA ALA A 55 -0.14 -6.34 -3.94
C ALA A 55 -0.17 -7.45 -5.00
N LEU A 56 -1.27 -7.52 -5.73
CA LEU A 56 -1.39 -8.28 -6.98
C LEU A 56 -1.56 -7.30 -8.13
N ALA A 57 -0.72 -7.42 -9.14
CA ALA A 57 -0.70 -6.50 -10.26
C ALA A 57 -0.57 -7.25 -11.58
N TYR A 58 -1.46 -6.96 -12.53
CA TYR A 58 -1.29 -7.38 -13.91
C TYR A 58 -0.35 -6.41 -14.62
N VAL A 59 0.80 -6.89 -15.05
CA VAL A 59 1.80 -6.09 -15.77
C VAL A 59 1.61 -6.32 -17.27
N ALA A 60 0.92 -5.41 -17.94
CA ALA A 60 0.56 -5.56 -19.35
C ALA A 60 1.78 -5.76 -20.26
N LYS A 61 2.90 -5.06 -20.01
CA LYS A 61 4.15 -5.23 -20.76
C LYS A 61 4.76 -6.65 -20.66
N GLU A 62 4.45 -7.35 -19.57
CA GLU A 62 4.94 -8.70 -19.31
C GLU A 62 3.90 -9.78 -19.64
N GLY A 63 2.64 -9.38 -19.84
CA GLY A 63 1.50 -10.27 -20.08
C GLY A 63 1.18 -11.20 -18.91
N ARG A 64 1.54 -10.84 -17.66
CA ARG A 64 1.38 -11.70 -16.48
C ARG A 64 1.07 -10.96 -15.20
N ILE A 65 0.53 -11.70 -14.23
CA ILE A 65 0.31 -11.23 -12.87
C ILE A 65 1.61 -11.33 -12.06
N ARG A 66 1.89 -10.28 -11.31
CA ARG A 66 2.96 -10.22 -10.31
C ARG A 66 2.36 -10.08 -8.93
N ALA A 67 2.94 -10.77 -7.97
CA ALA A 67 2.65 -10.61 -6.56
C ALA A 67 3.84 -9.94 -5.87
N LEU A 68 3.57 -8.96 -5.01
CA LEU A 68 4.52 -8.35 -4.10
C LEU A 68 4.01 -8.54 -2.69
N ASN A 69 4.76 -9.26 -1.86
CA ASN A 69 4.45 -9.45 -0.46
C ASN A 69 5.34 -8.54 0.39
N PHE A 70 4.72 -7.60 1.08
CA PHE A 70 5.34 -6.69 2.05
C PHE A 70 4.62 -6.77 3.40
N SER A 71 4.14 -7.96 3.76
CA SER A 71 3.37 -8.20 4.99
C SER A 71 4.21 -8.11 6.27
N GLY A 72 5.49 -7.81 6.14
CA GLY A 72 6.40 -7.74 7.27
C GLY A 72 6.85 -9.13 7.75
N ARG A 73 7.87 -9.13 8.56
CA ARG A 73 8.40 -10.35 9.19
C ARG A 73 8.25 -10.23 10.68
N ALA A 74 8.17 -11.37 11.36
CA ALA A 74 8.36 -11.39 12.81
C ALA A 74 9.75 -10.83 13.15
N PRO A 75 9.90 -10.05 14.23
CA PRO A 75 11.21 -9.66 14.74
C PRO A 75 12.11 -10.88 14.98
N LYS A 76 13.42 -10.72 14.75
CA LYS A 76 14.38 -11.83 14.95
C LYS A 76 14.40 -12.40 16.37
N ALA A 77 14.03 -11.57 17.35
CA ALA A 77 13.94 -11.95 18.77
C ALA A 77 12.57 -12.55 19.16
N ALA A 78 11.66 -12.75 18.19
CA ALA A 78 10.36 -13.35 18.46
C ALA A 78 10.52 -14.86 18.68
N GLU A 79 10.24 -15.30 19.90
CA GLU A 79 10.22 -16.71 20.30
C GLU A 79 8.76 -17.15 20.48
N PRO A 80 8.31 -18.26 19.85
CA PRO A 80 6.91 -18.69 19.91
C PRO A 80 6.34 -18.82 21.33
N ASP A 81 7.14 -19.30 22.27
CA ASP A 81 6.73 -19.55 23.66
C ASP A 81 6.44 -18.26 24.46
N ARG A 82 6.81 -17.10 23.92
CA ARG A 82 6.53 -15.78 24.53
C ARG A 82 5.16 -15.24 24.18
N PHE A 83 4.41 -15.91 23.29
CA PHE A 83 3.13 -15.45 22.80
C PHE A 83 1.98 -16.25 23.42
N THR A 84 1.09 -15.55 24.11
CA THR A 84 -0.24 -16.04 24.49
C THR A 84 -1.27 -15.56 23.48
N ASP A 85 -2.49 -16.12 23.49
CA ASP A 85 -3.56 -15.66 22.59
C ASP A 85 -3.93 -14.20 22.85
N GLU A 86 -3.86 -13.72 24.08
CA GLU A 86 -4.06 -12.33 24.44
C GLU A 86 -2.91 -11.43 23.92
N SER A 87 -1.67 -11.83 24.14
CA SER A 87 -0.49 -11.04 23.74
C SER A 87 -0.36 -10.90 22.22
N LYS A 88 -0.86 -11.86 21.44
CA LYS A 88 -0.93 -11.78 19.98
C LYS A 88 -1.88 -10.70 19.48
N GLN A 89 -2.85 -10.29 20.29
CA GLN A 89 -3.88 -9.33 19.89
C GLN A 89 -3.67 -7.93 20.47
N PHE A 90 -3.22 -7.84 21.73
CA PHE A 90 -3.29 -6.61 22.52
C PHE A 90 -1.97 -6.16 23.14
N SER A 91 -0.84 -6.67 22.68
CA SER A 91 0.46 -6.28 23.24
C SER A 91 1.40 -5.70 22.19
N THR A 92 2.48 -5.07 22.64
CA THR A 92 3.58 -4.64 21.78
C THR A 92 4.25 -5.78 21.02
N LEU A 93 4.09 -7.02 21.50
CA LEU A 93 4.58 -8.23 20.81
C LEU A 93 3.77 -8.56 19.55
N ALA A 94 2.54 -8.05 19.42
CA ALA A 94 1.71 -8.24 18.23
C ALA A 94 2.21 -7.47 17.01
N SER A 95 3.12 -6.49 17.19
CA SER A 95 3.60 -5.65 16.11
C SER A 95 4.56 -6.40 15.19
N LEU A 96 4.29 -6.35 13.89
CA LEU A 96 5.20 -6.83 12.84
C LEU A 96 6.23 -5.74 12.49
N VAL A 97 7.34 -6.15 11.87
CA VAL A 97 8.26 -5.20 11.24
C VAL A 97 7.53 -4.48 10.11
N PRO A 98 7.46 -3.14 10.10
CA PRO A 98 6.73 -2.38 9.09
C PRO A 98 7.20 -2.68 7.66
N GLY A 99 6.25 -2.90 6.76
CA GLY A 99 6.55 -3.22 5.37
C GLY A 99 5.85 -2.33 4.33
N ASN A 100 4.80 -1.59 4.73
CA ASN A 100 3.94 -0.86 3.80
C ASN A 100 4.71 0.13 2.93
N LEU A 101 5.49 1.02 3.54
CA LEU A 101 6.23 2.05 2.80
C LEU A 101 7.22 1.43 1.81
N ASP A 102 7.96 0.41 2.23
CA ASP A 102 8.89 -0.31 1.37
C ASP A 102 8.17 -0.99 0.19
N GLY A 103 7.00 -1.59 0.46
CA GLY A 103 6.16 -2.20 -0.57
C GLY A 103 5.70 -1.19 -1.62
N TRP A 104 5.21 -0.02 -1.22
CA TRP A 104 4.76 1.02 -2.16
C TRP A 104 5.92 1.60 -2.97
N LEU A 105 7.05 1.89 -2.32
CA LEU A 105 8.23 2.38 -3.01
C LEU A 105 8.79 1.33 -3.97
N THR A 106 8.80 0.05 -3.59
CA THR A 106 9.20 -1.05 -4.48
C THR A 106 8.27 -1.17 -5.70
N LEU A 107 6.95 -1.08 -5.49
CA LEU A 107 5.97 -1.11 -6.57
C LEU A 107 6.17 0.06 -7.53
N HIS A 108 6.34 1.26 -6.97
CA HIS A 108 6.58 2.47 -7.72
C HIS A 108 7.90 2.42 -8.51
N GLN A 109 9.01 2.02 -7.88
CA GLN A 109 10.32 1.91 -8.54
C GLN A 109 10.32 0.97 -9.74
N ARG A 110 9.52 -0.11 -9.67
CA ARG A 110 9.45 -1.11 -10.74
C ARG A 110 8.53 -0.71 -11.88
N TYR A 111 7.43 -0.05 -11.58
CA TYR A 111 6.33 0.09 -12.54
C TYR A 111 5.73 1.50 -12.59
N GLY A 112 6.05 2.38 -11.65
CA GLY A 112 5.59 3.76 -11.64
C GLY A 112 6.17 4.59 -12.78
N SER A 113 5.48 5.65 -13.16
CA SER A 113 5.86 6.56 -14.24
C SER A 113 5.99 8.01 -13.80
N LEU A 114 5.35 8.41 -12.70
CA LEU A 114 5.40 9.76 -12.16
C LEU A 114 6.44 9.87 -11.04
N ASP A 115 6.86 11.10 -10.72
CA ASP A 115 7.70 11.36 -9.55
C ASP A 115 6.97 10.98 -8.26
N VAL A 116 7.64 10.24 -7.37
CA VAL A 116 7.07 9.75 -6.11
C VAL A 116 6.58 10.88 -5.20
N ARG A 117 7.24 12.04 -5.19
CA ARG A 117 6.82 13.20 -4.40
C ARG A 117 5.46 13.69 -4.84
N ARG A 118 5.19 13.66 -6.15
CA ARG A 118 3.89 14.03 -6.71
C ARG A 118 2.78 13.10 -6.24
N LEU A 119 3.08 11.81 -6.06
CA LEU A 119 2.11 10.82 -5.58
C LEU A 119 1.80 10.99 -4.08
N PHE A 120 2.77 11.43 -3.29
CA PHE A 120 2.61 11.65 -1.85
C PHE A 120 1.98 13.01 -1.51
N GLN A 121 2.14 14.01 -2.38
CA GLN A 121 1.66 15.37 -2.13
C GLN A 121 0.18 15.48 -1.73
N PRO A 122 -0.78 14.72 -2.31
CA PRO A 122 -2.18 14.81 -1.93
C PRO A 122 -2.48 14.31 -0.51
N ALA A 123 -1.58 13.55 0.09
CA ALA A 123 -1.73 13.01 1.44
C ALA A 123 -1.09 13.92 2.52
N ILE A 124 -0.33 14.93 2.13
CA ILE A 124 0.30 15.92 3.00
C ILE A 124 -0.64 17.09 3.25
#